data_58cef26d13630a22416d80e73f3da321
#
_entry.id   58cef26d13630a22416d80e73f3da321
#
_cell.length_a   1.000
_cell.length_b   1.000
_cell.length_c   1.000
_cell.angle_alpha   90.00
_cell.angle_beta   90.00
_cell.angle_gamma   90.00
#
_symmetry.space_group_name_H-M   'P 1'
#
loop_
_entity.id
_entity.type
_entity.pdbx_description
1 polymer ?
#
loop_
_entity_poly.entity_id
_entity_poly.type
_entity_poly.pdbx_seq_one_letter_code
_entity_poly.pdbx_strand_id
1 'polypeptide(L)'
;MSRYDDVLAVLKVIRDHESVHDPKTACNPCETTALATAMGLEPQEVADRLSDAEKRGHMITAKKTKGETEPYFVDVRLTPNGRAAVAHAST
;
A
#
# COMPACT_ATOMS: atom_id res chain seq x y z
N MET A 1 -3.62 15.80 -1.66
CA MET A 1 -4.13 15.01 -0.52
C MET A 1 -5.12 13.96 -1.03
N SER A 2 -4.87 12.70 -0.72
CA SER A 2 -5.72 11.62 -1.22
C SER A 2 -7.01 11.54 -0.39
N ARG A 3 -8.09 11.15 -1.04
CA ARG A 3 -9.35 10.88 -0.35
C ARG A 3 -9.24 9.56 0.41
N TYR A 4 -10.06 9.42 1.45
CA TYR A 4 -10.10 8.18 2.22
C TYR A 4 -10.37 6.96 1.33
N ASP A 5 -11.30 7.09 0.38
CA ASP A 5 -11.61 6.02 -0.57
C ASP A 5 -10.40 5.64 -1.42
N ASP A 6 -9.58 6.60 -1.82
CA ASP A 6 -8.36 6.36 -2.57
C ASP A 6 -7.34 5.59 -1.73
N VAL A 7 -7.23 5.94 -0.47
CA VAL A 7 -6.36 5.21 0.48
C VAL A 7 -6.85 3.78 0.64
N LEU A 8 -8.16 3.58 0.82
CA LEU A 8 -8.74 2.24 0.94
C LEU A 8 -8.49 1.39 -0.30
N ALA A 9 -8.55 1.99 -1.49
CA ALA A 9 -8.27 1.27 -2.73
C ALA A 9 -6.85 0.70 -2.73
N VAL A 10 -5.87 1.48 -2.31
CA VAL A 10 -4.47 1.00 -2.18
C VAL A 10 -4.37 -0.11 -1.14
N LEU A 11 -5.03 0.06 0.00
CA LEU A 11 -5.00 -0.95 1.07
C LEU A 11 -5.57 -2.29 0.59
N LYS A 12 -6.62 -2.27 -0.20
CA LYS A 12 -7.22 -3.49 -0.78
C LYS A 12 -6.24 -4.20 -1.70
N VAL A 13 -5.51 -3.46 -2.52
CA VAL A 13 -4.50 -4.04 -3.41
C VAL A 13 -3.36 -4.66 -2.60
N ILE A 14 -2.91 -3.99 -1.55
CA ILE A 14 -1.89 -4.53 -0.66
C ILE A 14 -2.37 -5.85 -0.04
N ARG A 15 -3.60 -5.88 0.46
CA ARG A 15 -4.20 -7.09 1.02
C ARG A 15 -4.20 -8.23 0.01
N ASP A 16 -4.58 -7.95 -1.23
CA ASP A 16 -4.64 -8.96 -2.27
C ASP A 16 -3.25 -9.51 -2.60
N HIS A 17 -2.24 -8.64 -2.63
CA HIS A 17 -0.86 -9.06 -2.82
C HIS A 17 -0.37 -9.96 -1.68
N GLU A 18 -0.69 -9.62 -0.44
CA GLU A 18 -0.31 -10.42 0.71
C GLU A 18 -0.94 -11.81 0.69
N SER A 19 -2.18 -11.91 0.20
CA SER A 19 -2.87 -13.19 0.15
C SER A 19 -2.39 -14.11 -0.96
N VAL A 20 -1.79 -13.56 -2.02
CA VAL A 20 -1.28 -14.32 -3.17
C VAL A 20 0.15 -14.79 -2.93
N HIS A 21 0.94 -14.05 -2.18
CA HIS A 21 2.35 -14.36 -1.96
C HIS A 21 2.56 -15.12 -0.65
N ASP A 22 3.18 -16.29 -0.78
CA ASP A 22 3.57 -17.10 0.38
C ASP A 22 4.66 -16.36 1.16
N PRO A 23 4.45 -16.08 2.45
CA PRO A 23 5.47 -15.41 3.26
C PRO A 23 6.79 -16.17 3.37
N LYS A 24 6.80 -17.45 3.07
CA LYS A 24 8.03 -18.27 3.09
C LYS A 24 8.90 -18.11 1.85
N THR A 25 8.31 -17.71 0.73
CA THR A 25 9.05 -17.52 -0.53
C THR A 25 9.31 -16.04 -0.82
N ALA A 26 8.92 -15.22 0.09
CA ALA A 26 8.70 -13.82 -0.18
C ALA A 26 9.96 -12.99 -0.22
N CYS A 27 10.37 -12.77 -1.39
CA CYS A 27 10.54 -11.38 -1.78
C CYS A 27 9.15 -10.76 -1.89
N ASN A 28 8.71 -10.03 -0.90
CA ASN A 28 7.45 -9.34 -1.00
C ASN A 28 7.56 -8.25 -2.05
N PRO A 29 6.92 -8.39 -3.22
CA PRO A 29 7.03 -7.39 -4.29
C PRO A 29 6.14 -6.17 -4.07
N CYS A 30 5.57 -6.01 -2.89
CA CYS A 30 4.67 -4.91 -2.59
C CYS A 30 5.45 -3.61 -2.45
N GLU A 31 5.63 -2.94 -3.56
CA GLU A 31 6.35 -1.67 -3.62
C GLU A 31 5.56 -0.68 -4.45
N THR A 32 5.96 0.58 -4.46
CA THR A 32 5.22 1.66 -5.12
C THR A 32 4.93 1.36 -6.58
N THR A 33 5.92 0.94 -7.36
CA THR A 33 5.73 0.68 -8.79
C THR A 33 4.85 -0.54 -9.05
N ALA A 34 4.99 -1.59 -8.25
CA ALA A 34 4.15 -2.77 -8.38
C ALA A 34 2.69 -2.44 -8.11
N LEU A 35 2.41 -1.66 -7.07
CA LEU A 35 1.06 -1.20 -6.76
C LEU A 35 0.52 -0.28 -7.84
N ALA A 36 1.35 0.62 -8.37
CA ALA A 36 0.95 1.50 -9.45
C ALA A 36 0.54 0.72 -10.70
N THR A 37 1.30 -0.29 -11.07
CA THR A 37 0.97 -1.16 -12.19
C THR A 37 -0.34 -1.90 -11.96
N ALA A 38 -0.52 -2.46 -10.78
CA ALA A 38 -1.74 -3.20 -10.42
C ALA A 38 -2.97 -2.30 -10.45
N MET A 39 -2.84 -1.04 -10.11
CA MET A 39 -3.95 -0.08 -10.04
C MET A 39 -4.14 0.75 -11.31
N GLY A 40 -3.19 0.69 -12.24
CA GLY A 40 -3.22 1.52 -13.43
C GLY A 40 -3.02 3.01 -13.12
N LEU A 41 -2.22 3.31 -12.12
CA LEU A 41 -1.97 4.69 -11.68
C LEU A 41 -0.51 5.06 -11.88
N GLU A 42 -0.24 6.36 -11.83
CA GLU A 42 1.12 6.87 -11.81
C GLU A 42 1.82 6.50 -10.50
N PRO A 43 3.10 6.14 -10.52
CA PRO A 43 3.81 5.77 -9.29
C PRO A 43 3.78 6.84 -8.21
N GLN A 44 3.91 8.11 -8.58
CA GLN A 44 3.88 9.20 -7.60
C GLN A 44 2.51 9.29 -6.92
N GLU A 45 1.42 9.05 -7.65
CA GLU A 45 0.09 9.04 -7.07
C GLU A 45 -0.05 7.94 -6.03
N VAL A 46 0.48 6.76 -6.31
CA VAL A 46 0.49 5.66 -5.34
C VAL A 46 1.33 6.02 -4.11
N ALA A 47 2.49 6.63 -4.32
CA ALA A 47 3.33 7.08 -3.22
C ALA A 47 2.59 8.08 -2.32
N ASP A 48 1.84 9.00 -2.91
CA ASP A 48 1.04 9.97 -2.15
C ASP A 48 -0.05 9.27 -1.32
N ARG A 49 -0.72 8.28 -1.89
CA ARG A 49 -1.74 7.50 -1.18
C ARG A 49 -1.14 6.66 -0.05
N LEU A 50 0.03 6.07 -0.26
CA LEU A 50 0.74 5.33 0.78
C LEU A 50 1.18 6.25 1.91
N SER A 51 1.67 7.43 1.59
CA SER A 51 2.03 8.44 2.59
C SER A 51 0.82 8.83 3.44
N ASP A 52 -0.33 9.05 2.81
CA ASP A 52 -1.58 9.34 3.53
C ASP A 52 -2.01 8.17 4.42
N ALA A 53 -1.90 6.94 3.95
CA ALA A 53 -2.24 5.77 4.74
C ALA A 53 -1.37 5.68 6.00
N GLU A 54 -0.09 5.99 5.86
CA GLU A 54 0.83 6.01 6.99
C GLU A 54 0.47 7.10 8.00
N LYS A 55 0.15 8.29 7.52
CA LYS A 55 -0.14 9.45 8.37
C LYS A 55 -1.52 9.42 9.01
N ARG A 56 -2.52 8.93 8.31
CA ARG A 56 -3.92 9.00 8.76
C ARG A 56 -4.30 8.06 9.87
N GLY A 57 -3.68 6.95 9.99
CA GLY A 57 -4.09 5.97 10.97
C GLY A 57 -3.09 4.86 11.13
N HIS A 58 -1.88 5.10 10.65
CA HIS A 58 -0.83 4.11 10.69
C HIS A 58 -1.32 2.78 10.06
N MET A 59 -1.91 2.89 8.88
CA MET A 59 -2.56 1.75 8.22
C MET A 59 -1.59 0.85 7.48
N ILE A 60 -0.40 1.35 7.19
CA ILE A 60 0.66 0.58 6.54
C ILE A 60 1.98 0.73 7.29
N THR A 61 2.84 -0.24 7.06
CA THR A 61 4.25 -0.15 7.41
C THR A 61 5.05 -0.44 6.15
N ALA A 62 6.14 0.27 5.96
CA ALA A 62 6.99 0.13 4.78
C ALA A 62 8.36 0.71 5.04
N LYS A 63 9.33 0.26 4.25
CA LYS A 63 10.65 0.88 4.20
C LYS A 63 10.63 1.95 3.12
N LYS A 64 11.29 3.06 3.39
CA LYS A 64 11.42 4.17 2.44
C LYS A 64 12.84 4.18 1.89
N THR A 65 12.95 4.36 0.58
CA THR A 65 14.23 4.41 -0.10
C THR A 65 14.18 5.42 -1.25
N LYS A 66 15.28 5.63 -1.92
CA LYS A 66 15.32 6.44 -3.13
C LYS A 66 14.87 5.59 -4.31
N GLY A 67 14.03 6.16 -5.16
CA GLY A 67 13.52 5.49 -6.33
C GLY A 67 12.83 6.45 -7.28
N GLU A 68 11.94 5.94 -8.11
CA GLU A 68 11.23 6.73 -9.11
C GLU A 68 10.27 7.75 -8.52
N THR A 69 9.91 7.59 -7.25
CA THR A 69 9.02 8.50 -6.53
C THR A 69 9.70 8.98 -5.25
N GLU A 70 9.13 9.99 -4.65
CA GLU A 70 9.61 10.53 -3.39
C GLU A 70 8.46 10.66 -2.38
N PRO A 71 8.43 9.85 -1.31
CA PRO A 71 9.34 8.73 -1.04
C PRO A 71 8.99 7.50 -1.89
N TYR A 72 9.95 6.62 -2.11
CA TYR A 72 9.69 5.33 -2.73
C TYR A 72 9.51 4.28 -1.63
N PHE A 73 8.36 3.63 -1.63
CA PHE A 73 8.02 2.64 -0.60
C PHE A 73 8.33 1.23 -1.08
N VAL A 74 9.01 0.46 -0.24
CA VAL A 74 9.27 -0.96 -0.49
C VAL A 74 8.82 -1.77 0.71
N ASP A 75 8.58 -3.05 0.52
CA ASP A 75 8.15 -3.97 1.56
C ASP A 75 6.91 -3.45 2.29
N VAL A 76 5.93 -2.98 1.52
CA VAL A 76 4.70 -2.40 2.05
C VAL A 76 3.79 -3.50 2.60
N ARG A 77 3.33 -3.32 3.83
CA ARG A 77 2.44 -4.27 4.50
C ARG A 77 1.34 -3.53 5.24
N LEU A 78 0.19 -4.18 5.37
CA LEU A 78 -0.89 -3.65 6.21
C LEU A 78 -0.56 -3.83 7.69
N THR A 79 -0.86 -2.80 8.47
CA THR A 79 -0.89 -2.89 9.92
C THR A 79 -2.24 -3.47 10.35
N PRO A 80 -2.41 -3.83 11.64
CA PRO A 80 -3.74 -4.18 12.16
C PRO A 80 -4.79 -3.09 11.90
N ASN A 81 -4.39 -1.83 11.98
CA ASN A 81 -5.29 -0.71 11.67
C ASN A 81 -5.70 -0.72 10.20
N GLY A 82 -4.76 -0.97 9.28
CA GLY A 82 -5.06 -1.07 7.86
C GLY A 82 -5.98 -2.24 7.54
N ARG A 83 -5.74 -3.38 8.16
CA ARG A 83 -6.60 -4.56 7.99
C ARG A 83 -8.01 -4.31 8.48
N ALA A 84 -8.15 -3.64 9.63
CA ALA A 84 -9.45 -3.27 10.16
C ALA A 84 -10.20 -2.30 9.24
N ALA A 85 -9.49 -1.32 8.70
CA ALA A 85 -10.08 -0.35 7.77
C ALA A 85 -10.61 -1.01 6.52
N VAL A 86 -9.84 -1.94 5.93
CA VAL A 86 -10.25 -2.67 4.73
C VAL A 86 -11.42 -3.59 5.03
N ALA A 87 -11.38 -4.32 6.13
CA ALA A 87 -12.46 -5.22 6.53
C ALA A 87 -13.76 -4.43 6.75
N HIS A 88 -13.68 -3.28 7.40
CA HIS A 88 -14.84 -2.44 7.66
C HIS A 88 -15.43 -1.86 6.37
N ALA A 89 -14.58 -1.47 5.43
CA ALA A 89 -15.00 -0.94 4.14
C ALA A 89 -15.61 -2.01 3.22
N SER A 90 -15.30 -3.28 3.46
CA SER A 90 -15.78 -4.39 2.63
C SER A 90 -17.11 -4.97 3.08
N THR A 91 -17.67 -4.47 4.16
CA THR A 91 -18.98 -4.94 4.65
C THR A 91 -20.16 -4.12 4.11
#